data_e0b7b703a6f68f5de2c1ec89410f3b18
#
_entry.id   e0b7b703a6f68f5de2c1ec89410f3b18
#
_cell.length_a   1.000
_cell.length_b   1.000
_cell.length_c   1.000
_cell.angle_alpha   90.00
_cell.angle_beta   90.00
_cell.angle_gamma   90.00
#
_symmetry.space_group_name_H-M   'P 1'
#
loop_
_entity.id
_entity.type
_entity.pdbx_description
1 polymer ?
#
loop_
_entity_poly.entity_id
_entity_poly.type
_entity_poly.pdbx_seq_one_letter_code
_entity_poly.pdbx_strand_id
1 'polypeptide(L)'
;MKGLSNPLAIAAMQRAIADARIGPAPRPKYSSRTADKFVIRGFDELFDELAAIGRHQGRSLNSESVAAVLEALAGVKRAAAMVNILKAHLGEDVAARILAEVPSFDLAKCKSPRKFVMRLPPNVRDTIREGVVNAVAEQSTGTKSMNTWLLDALVDWINTQRQQYALLAASIAMEQGALTGPQ
;
A
#
# COMPACT_ATOMS: atom_id res chain seq x y z
N MET A 1 -26.55 6.83 21.99
CA MET A 1 -25.65 5.87 21.31
C MET A 1 -26.49 4.61 21.02
N LYS A 2 -26.78 4.34 19.75
CA LYS A 2 -27.46 3.07 19.38
C LYS A 2 -26.38 1.97 19.53
N GLY A 3 -26.60 1.06 20.50
CA GLY A 3 -25.68 -0.05 20.74
C GLY A 3 -25.52 -0.91 19.48
N LEU A 4 -24.29 -1.37 19.23
CA LEU A 4 -24.01 -2.38 18.21
C LEU A 4 -24.84 -3.63 18.50
N SER A 5 -25.94 -3.82 17.75
CA SER A 5 -26.82 -4.97 17.92
C SER A 5 -26.54 -6.12 16.94
N ASN A 6 -25.62 -5.91 15.99
CA ASN A 6 -25.24 -6.91 15.00
C ASN A 6 -24.20 -7.88 15.61
N PRO A 7 -24.51 -9.19 15.77
CA PRO A 7 -23.59 -10.17 16.34
C PRO A 7 -22.25 -10.27 15.59
N LEU A 8 -22.25 -10.08 14.26
CA LEU A 8 -21.04 -10.09 13.45
C LEU A 8 -20.16 -8.89 13.75
N ALA A 9 -20.75 -7.71 13.94
CA ALA A 9 -20.02 -6.50 14.31
C ALA A 9 -19.42 -6.62 15.72
N ILE A 10 -20.15 -7.21 16.66
CA ILE A 10 -19.68 -7.47 18.03
C ILE A 10 -18.49 -8.47 17.97
N ALA A 11 -18.62 -9.55 17.22
CA ALA A 11 -17.54 -10.53 17.07
C ALA A 11 -16.30 -9.94 16.39
N ALA A 12 -16.48 -9.09 15.39
CA ALA A 12 -15.37 -8.38 14.72
C ALA A 12 -14.66 -7.42 15.70
N MET A 13 -15.43 -6.66 16.49
CA MET A 13 -14.87 -5.79 17.51
C MET A 13 -14.12 -6.55 18.60
N GLN A 14 -14.65 -7.68 19.06
CA GLN A 14 -13.97 -8.52 20.06
C GLN A 14 -12.66 -9.09 19.54
N ARG A 15 -12.62 -9.53 18.25
CA ARG A 15 -11.37 -9.96 17.60
C ARG A 15 -10.37 -8.80 17.50
N ALA A 16 -10.80 -7.62 17.04
CA ALA A 16 -9.92 -6.46 16.96
C ALA A 16 -9.34 -6.07 18.32
N ILE A 17 -10.14 -6.14 19.40
CA ILE A 17 -9.65 -5.90 20.77
C ILE A 17 -8.65 -6.98 21.21
N ALA A 18 -8.92 -8.25 20.89
CA ALA A 18 -8.00 -9.35 21.21
C ALA A 18 -6.67 -9.19 20.45
N ASP A 19 -6.72 -8.88 19.16
CA ASP A 19 -5.54 -8.63 18.33
C ASP A 19 -4.74 -7.42 18.83
N ALA A 20 -5.41 -6.34 19.24
CA ALA A 20 -4.76 -5.17 19.81
C ALA A 20 -4.05 -5.46 21.14
N ARG A 21 -4.59 -6.39 21.96
CA ARG A 21 -3.94 -6.84 23.21
C ARG A 21 -2.72 -7.71 22.98
N ILE A 22 -2.73 -8.52 21.94
CA ILE A 22 -1.57 -9.36 21.54
C ILE A 22 -0.48 -8.49 20.92
N GLY A 23 -0.86 -7.34 20.36
CA GLY A 23 0.03 -6.46 19.63
C GLY A 23 0.31 -6.95 18.20
N PRO A 24 1.07 -6.16 17.43
CA PRO A 24 1.40 -6.52 16.07
C PRO A 24 2.25 -7.78 16.05
N ALA A 25 1.94 -8.69 15.14
CA ALA A 25 2.73 -9.90 14.93
C ALA A 25 4.21 -9.53 14.76
N PRO A 26 5.13 -10.25 15.42
CA PRO A 26 6.56 -9.96 15.29
C PRO A 26 6.95 -10.06 13.82
N ARG A 27 7.73 -9.09 13.35
CA ARG A 27 8.23 -9.12 11.98
C ARG A 27 8.99 -10.42 11.74
N PRO A 28 8.71 -11.16 10.66
CA PRO A 28 9.45 -12.36 10.34
C PRO A 28 10.94 -12.03 10.27
N LYS A 29 11.74 -12.65 11.13
CA LYS A 29 13.20 -12.53 11.09
C LYS A 29 13.69 -13.54 10.07
N TYR A 30 14.07 -13.08 8.88
CA TYR A 30 14.77 -13.91 7.90
C TYR A 30 16.15 -13.32 7.62
N SER A 31 17.11 -14.21 7.46
CA SER A 31 18.47 -13.84 7.11
C SER A 31 18.50 -13.34 5.66
N SER A 32 19.32 -12.31 5.38
CA SER A 32 19.58 -11.90 4.01
C SER A 32 20.19 -13.01 3.12
N ARG A 33 20.71 -14.08 3.75
CA ARG A 33 21.22 -15.26 3.04
C ARG A 33 20.10 -16.23 2.63
N THR A 34 19.01 -16.29 3.40
CA THR A 34 17.85 -17.16 3.14
C THR A 34 16.70 -16.43 2.45
N ALA A 35 16.80 -15.10 2.27
CA ALA A 35 15.80 -14.32 1.56
C ALA A 35 15.77 -14.70 0.08
N ASP A 36 14.57 -14.84 -0.47
CA ASP A 36 14.37 -14.95 -1.89
C ASP A 36 14.77 -13.65 -2.57
N LYS A 37 15.61 -13.74 -3.61
CA LYS A 37 16.06 -12.58 -4.35
C LYS A 37 15.37 -12.51 -5.71
N PHE A 38 14.84 -11.36 -6.03
CA PHE A 38 14.31 -11.08 -7.34
C PHE A 38 14.91 -9.77 -7.88
N VAL A 39 15.36 -9.78 -9.13
CA VAL A 39 15.86 -8.58 -9.79
C VAL A 39 14.74 -7.91 -10.53
N ILE A 40 14.26 -6.79 -9.99
CA ILE A 40 13.28 -5.94 -10.66
C ILE A 40 14.00 -5.07 -11.67
N ARG A 41 13.50 -5.04 -12.90
CA ARG A 41 13.92 -4.10 -13.95
C ARG A 41 12.88 -2.99 -13.97
N GLY A 42 13.24 -1.84 -13.43
CA GLY A 42 12.38 -0.66 -13.31
C GLY A 42 13.15 0.61 -13.66
N PHE A 43 12.88 1.68 -12.93
CA PHE A 43 13.41 3.01 -13.22
C PHE A 43 13.88 3.69 -11.92
N ASP A 44 14.87 4.58 -12.03
CA ASP A 44 15.36 5.36 -10.88
C ASP A 44 14.22 6.14 -10.23
N GLU A 45 13.38 6.78 -11.02
CA GLU A 45 12.27 7.61 -10.56
C GLU A 45 11.29 6.81 -9.68
N LEU A 46 11.01 5.55 -10.04
CA LEU A 46 10.16 4.66 -9.25
C LEU A 46 10.80 4.30 -7.90
N PHE A 47 12.08 3.92 -7.94
CA PHE A 47 12.78 3.49 -6.73
C PHE A 47 13.11 4.64 -5.80
N ASP A 48 13.35 5.84 -6.33
CA ASP A 48 13.60 7.04 -5.54
C ASP A 48 12.33 7.51 -4.82
N GLU A 49 11.17 7.44 -5.48
CA GLU A 49 9.88 7.71 -4.85
C GLU A 49 9.58 6.72 -3.71
N LEU A 50 9.76 5.42 -3.96
CA LEU A 50 9.62 4.40 -2.91
C LEU A 50 10.60 4.61 -1.76
N ALA A 51 11.82 5.01 -2.06
CA ALA A 51 12.81 5.32 -1.03
C ALA A 51 12.42 6.57 -0.22
N ALA A 52 11.80 7.57 -0.85
CA ALA A 52 11.30 8.75 -0.16
C ALA A 52 10.16 8.40 0.80
N ILE A 53 9.17 7.63 0.33
CA ILE A 53 8.08 7.11 1.16
C ILE A 53 8.63 6.27 2.32
N GLY A 54 9.56 5.36 2.03
CA GLY A 54 10.18 4.51 3.05
C GLY A 54 10.92 5.32 4.11
N ARG A 55 11.73 6.30 3.72
CA ARG A 55 12.42 7.20 4.68
C ARG A 55 11.46 7.91 5.61
N HIS A 56 10.36 8.43 5.07
CA HIS A 56 9.34 9.08 5.87
C HIS A 56 8.70 8.14 6.91
N GLN A 57 8.59 6.86 6.59
CA GLN A 57 8.05 5.82 7.47
C GLN A 57 9.13 5.09 8.30
N GLY A 58 10.39 5.52 8.25
CA GLY A 58 11.50 4.86 8.93
C GLY A 58 11.85 3.48 8.33
N ARG A 59 11.61 3.29 7.04
CA ARG A 59 11.87 2.04 6.30
C ARG A 59 12.93 2.23 5.23
N SER A 60 13.64 1.15 4.90
CA SER A 60 14.51 1.10 3.73
C SER A 60 13.69 0.91 2.44
N LEU A 61 14.28 1.25 1.28
CA LEU A 61 13.69 0.96 -0.02
C LEU A 61 13.23 -0.51 -0.14
N ASN A 62 14.07 -1.47 0.29
CA ASN A 62 13.68 -2.88 0.23
C ASN A 62 12.46 -3.19 1.13
N SER A 63 12.45 -2.67 2.35
CA SER A 63 11.32 -2.88 3.27
C SER A 63 10.04 -2.26 2.76
N GLU A 64 10.12 -1.10 2.12
CA GLU A 64 8.97 -0.43 1.52
C GLU A 64 8.45 -1.19 0.30
N SER A 65 9.35 -1.63 -0.59
CA SER A 65 8.98 -2.47 -1.73
C SER A 65 8.35 -3.79 -1.31
N VAL A 66 8.86 -4.43 -0.25
CA VAL A 66 8.25 -5.66 0.30
C VAL A 66 6.86 -5.36 0.88
N ALA A 67 6.66 -4.22 1.56
CA ALA A 67 5.34 -3.84 2.07
C ALA A 67 4.33 -3.68 0.93
N ALA A 68 4.73 -3.03 -0.16
CA ALA A 68 3.91 -2.90 -1.37
C ALA A 68 3.48 -4.25 -1.94
N VAL A 69 4.43 -5.17 -2.08
CA VAL A 69 4.17 -6.52 -2.61
C VAL A 69 3.23 -7.32 -1.70
N LEU A 70 3.44 -7.28 -0.40
CA LEU A 70 2.58 -8.00 0.55
C LEU A 70 1.16 -7.43 0.58
N GLU A 71 1.02 -6.10 0.46
CA GLU A 71 -0.29 -5.46 0.38
C GLU A 71 -1.02 -5.84 -0.92
N ALA A 72 -0.31 -5.86 -2.06
CA ALA A 72 -0.87 -6.31 -3.34
C ALA A 72 -1.34 -7.76 -3.28
N LEU A 73 -0.54 -8.68 -2.70
CA LEU A 73 -0.93 -10.08 -2.48
C LEU A 73 -2.14 -10.23 -1.56
N ALA A 74 -2.31 -9.33 -0.60
CA ALA A 74 -3.49 -9.28 0.27
C ALA A 74 -4.73 -8.64 -0.39
N GLY A 75 -4.65 -8.25 -1.66
CA GLY A 75 -5.73 -7.61 -2.42
C GLY A 75 -5.98 -6.16 -2.00
N VAL A 76 -4.95 -5.47 -1.55
CA VAL A 76 -4.99 -4.01 -1.20
C VAL A 76 -6.04 -3.66 -0.13
N LYS A 77 -6.50 -4.63 0.63
CA LYS A 77 -7.64 -4.48 1.57
C LYS A 77 -7.39 -3.49 2.70
N ARG A 78 -6.18 -3.52 3.26
CA ARG A 78 -5.82 -2.64 4.38
C ARG A 78 -5.65 -1.20 3.91
N ALA A 79 -4.98 -1.01 2.78
CA ALA A 79 -4.76 0.30 2.19
C ALA A 79 -6.08 0.95 1.76
N ALA A 80 -6.98 0.18 1.13
CA ALA A 80 -8.31 0.65 0.76
C ALA A 80 -9.16 1.00 1.99
N ALA A 81 -9.13 0.18 3.05
CA ALA A 81 -9.82 0.47 4.29
C ALA A 81 -9.37 1.79 4.92
N MET A 82 -8.05 2.06 4.94
CA MET A 82 -7.51 3.32 5.46
C MET A 82 -8.00 4.52 4.66
N VAL A 83 -7.95 4.46 3.33
CA VAL A 83 -8.47 5.52 2.46
C VAL A 83 -9.96 5.75 2.72
N ASN A 84 -10.77 4.69 2.85
CA ASN A 84 -12.20 4.80 3.10
C ASN A 84 -12.51 5.43 4.47
N ILE A 85 -11.74 5.10 5.51
CA ILE A 85 -11.87 5.72 6.83
C ILE A 85 -11.59 7.22 6.75
N LEU A 86 -10.52 7.62 6.08
CA LEU A 86 -10.15 9.03 5.93
C LEU A 86 -11.19 9.80 5.10
N LYS A 87 -11.72 9.20 4.03
CA LYS A 87 -12.83 9.77 3.26
C LYS A 87 -14.07 9.99 4.11
N ALA A 88 -14.48 8.98 4.88
CA ALA A 88 -15.64 9.07 5.76
C ALA A 88 -15.47 10.17 6.83
N HIS A 89 -14.24 10.37 7.32
CA HIS A 89 -13.93 11.42 8.30
C HIS A 89 -14.02 12.83 7.68
N LEU A 90 -13.47 13.02 6.46
CA LEU A 90 -13.47 14.31 5.76
C LEU A 90 -14.81 14.66 5.09
N GLY A 91 -15.63 13.65 4.78
CA GLY A 91 -16.78 13.74 3.91
C GLY A 91 -16.42 13.58 2.44
N GLU A 92 -17.31 12.97 1.65
CA GLU A 92 -17.05 12.56 0.27
C GLU A 92 -16.64 13.74 -0.64
N ASP A 93 -17.32 14.88 -0.54
CA ASP A 93 -17.07 16.05 -1.40
C ASP A 93 -15.66 16.64 -1.16
N VAL A 94 -15.26 16.75 0.10
CA VAL A 94 -13.94 17.27 0.48
C VAL A 94 -12.86 16.29 0.04
N ALA A 95 -13.06 15.01 0.34
CA ALA A 95 -12.11 13.97 -0.03
C ALA A 95 -11.94 13.86 -1.56
N ALA A 96 -13.03 13.95 -2.32
CA ALA A 96 -12.98 13.92 -3.78
C ALA A 96 -12.15 15.09 -4.36
N ARG A 97 -12.35 16.32 -3.85
CA ARG A 97 -11.56 17.47 -4.26
C ARG A 97 -10.07 17.31 -3.95
N ILE A 98 -9.74 16.80 -2.76
CA ILE A 98 -8.35 16.55 -2.38
C ILE A 98 -7.72 15.52 -3.30
N LEU A 99 -8.41 14.39 -3.54
CA LEU A 99 -7.88 13.32 -4.38
C LEU A 99 -7.73 13.71 -5.84
N ALA A 100 -8.54 14.65 -6.34
CA ALA A 100 -8.41 15.17 -7.70
C ALA A 100 -7.09 15.95 -7.91
N GLU A 101 -6.54 16.52 -6.84
CA GLU A 101 -5.27 17.25 -6.88
C GLU A 101 -4.03 16.36 -6.64
N VAL A 102 -4.22 15.09 -6.23
CA VAL A 102 -3.11 14.17 -5.97
C VAL A 102 -2.57 13.62 -7.29
N PRO A 103 -1.33 13.95 -7.68
CA PRO A 103 -0.77 13.47 -8.92
C PRO A 103 -0.52 11.95 -8.85
N SER A 104 -0.99 11.20 -9.85
CA SER A 104 -0.66 9.80 -10.01
C SER A 104 0.77 9.63 -10.48
N PHE A 105 1.43 8.56 -9.99
CA PHE A 105 2.72 8.14 -10.51
C PHE A 105 2.51 7.43 -11.85
N ASP A 106 3.21 7.87 -12.88
CA ASP A 106 3.09 7.34 -14.23
C ASP A 106 4.43 6.70 -14.66
N LEU A 107 4.45 5.38 -14.72
CA LEU A 107 5.63 4.62 -15.10
C LEU A 107 6.09 4.93 -16.54
N ALA A 108 5.17 5.31 -17.43
CA ALA A 108 5.49 5.64 -18.83
C ALA A 108 6.31 6.93 -18.95
N LYS A 109 6.32 7.78 -17.94
CA LYS A 109 7.12 9.00 -17.91
C LYS A 109 8.54 8.81 -17.38
N CYS A 110 8.84 7.63 -16.82
CA CYS A 110 10.17 7.29 -16.31
C CYS A 110 11.15 7.08 -17.47
N LYS A 111 12.39 7.57 -17.30
CA LYS A 111 13.40 7.58 -18.37
C LYS A 111 14.71 6.90 -18.00
N SER A 112 14.98 6.70 -16.71
CA SER A 112 16.24 6.20 -16.18
C SER A 112 16.17 4.72 -15.80
N PRO A 113 16.47 3.77 -16.71
CA PRO A 113 16.37 2.34 -16.40
C PRO A 113 17.29 1.93 -15.27
N ARG A 114 16.77 1.20 -14.29
CA ARG A 114 17.52 0.68 -13.13
C ARG A 114 17.14 -0.75 -12.81
N LYS A 115 18.12 -1.53 -12.35
CA LYS A 115 17.91 -2.85 -11.77
C LYS A 115 17.99 -2.74 -10.25
N PHE A 116 17.00 -3.30 -9.57
CA PHE A 116 16.95 -3.35 -8.12
C PHE A 116 16.80 -4.80 -7.65
N VAL A 117 17.66 -5.23 -6.72
CA VAL A 117 17.58 -6.57 -6.12
C VAL A 117 16.70 -6.50 -4.90
N MET A 118 15.44 -6.89 -5.05
CA MET A 118 14.50 -7.02 -3.94
C MET A 118 14.75 -8.34 -3.21
N ARG A 119 14.76 -8.26 -1.87
CA ARG A 119 14.84 -9.43 -0.97
C ARG A 119 13.47 -9.66 -0.36
N LEU A 120 12.85 -10.75 -0.76
CA LEU A 120 11.52 -11.16 -0.33
C LEU A 120 11.61 -12.12 0.87
N PRO A 121 10.60 -12.14 1.74
CA PRO A 121 10.44 -13.24 2.68
C PRO A 121 10.35 -14.57 1.94
N PRO A 122 10.79 -15.70 2.57
CA PRO A 122 10.67 -17.03 1.97
C PRO A 122 9.22 -17.31 1.52
N ASN A 123 9.08 -18.03 0.42
CA ASN A 123 7.81 -18.41 -0.22
C ASN A 123 7.01 -17.29 -0.87
N VAL A 124 7.27 -16.01 -0.60
CA VAL A 124 6.55 -14.90 -1.25
C VAL A 124 6.78 -14.89 -2.75
N ARG A 125 7.97 -15.20 -3.20
CA ARG A 125 8.30 -15.30 -4.62
C ARG A 125 7.46 -16.36 -5.34
N ASP A 126 7.28 -17.52 -4.72
CA ASP A 126 6.49 -18.61 -5.33
C ASP A 126 5.01 -18.26 -5.36
N THR A 127 4.48 -17.64 -4.30
CA THR A 127 3.11 -17.11 -4.29
C THR A 127 2.87 -16.09 -5.40
N ILE A 128 3.82 -15.17 -5.64
CA ILE A 128 3.71 -14.20 -6.76
C ILE A 128 3.71 -14.95 -8.09
N ARG A 129 4.61 -15.94 -8.27
CA ARG A 129 4.71 -16.70 -9.51
C ARG A 129 3.40 -17.44 -9.81
N GLU A 130 2.83 -18.10 -8.83
CA GLU A 130 1.54 -18.81 -8.96
C GLU A 130 0.42 -17.82 -9.29
N GLY A 131 0.35 -16.68 -8.61
CA GLY A 131 -0.63 -15.63 -8.88
C GLY A 131 -0.52 -15.05 -10.29
N VAL A 132 0.70 -14.82 -10.78
CA VAL A 132 0.94 -14.33 -12.16
C VAL A 132 0.54 -15.38 -13.18
N VAL A 133 0.89 -16.65 -12.96
CA VAL A 133 0.49 -17.75 -13.87
C VAL A 133 -1.02 -17.85 -13.98
N ASN A 134 -1.73 -17.78 -12.87
CA ASN A 134 -3.19 -17.82 -12.84
C ASN A 134 -3.80 -16.60 -13.55
N ALA A 135 -3.31 -15.39 -13.30
CA ALA A 135 -3.79 -14.17 -13.95
C ALA A 135 -3.58 -14.18 -15.46
N VAL A 136 -2.46 -14.72 -15.94
CA VAL A 136 -2.19 -14.89 -17.38
C VAL A 136 -3.11 -15.96 -17.99
N ALA A 137 -3.34 -17.07 -17.29
CA ALA A 137 -4.23 -18.14 -17.74
C ALA A 137 -5.69 -17.68 -17.85
N GLU A 138 -6.14 -16.83 -16.95
CA GLU A 138 -7.49 -16.28 -16.93
C GLU A 138 -7.70 -15.13 -17.91
N GLN A 139 -6.68 -14.69 -18.64
CA GLN A 139 -6.68 -13.51 -19.54
C GLN A 139 -7.24 -12.23 -18.87
N SER A 140 -7.27 -12.20 -17.56
CA SER A 140 -7.97 -11.17 -16.80
C SER A 140 -7.18 -9.88 -16.63
N THR A 141 -5.87 -9.90 -16.91
CA THR A 141 -4.98 -8.74 -16.73
C THR A 141 -3.95 -8.63 -17.86
N GLY A 142 -3.49 -7.40 -18.14
CA GLY A 142 -2.35 -7.15 -19.04
C GLY A 142 -1.00 -7.64 -18.48
N THR A 143 -1.00 -8.35 -17.36
CA THR A 143 0.19 -8.86 -16.67
C THR A 143 0.83 -9.98 -17.46
N LYS A 144 1.95 -9.68 -18.13
CA LYS A 144 2.67 -10.63 -18.98
C LYS A 144 3.85 -11.32 -18.27
N SER A 145 4.28 -10.82 -17.12
CA SER A 145 5.44 -11.33 -16.41
C SER A 145 5.41 -10.96 -14.92
N MET A 146 6.18 -11.69 -14.11
CA MET A 146 6.39 -11.36 -12.69
C MET A 146 6.99 -9.95 -12.51
N ASN A 147 7.86 -9.51 -13.43
CA ASN A 147 8.42 -8.16 -13.36
C ASN A 147 7.34 -7.09 -13.57
N THR A 148 6.45 -7.28 -14.53
CA THR A 148 5.32 -6.38 -14.78
C THR A 148 4.42 -6.32 -13.56
N TRP A 149 4.01 -7.47 -13.02
CA TRP A 149 3.18 -7.53 -11.82
C TRP A 149 3.82 -6.79 -10.63
N LEU A 150 5.12 -6.96 -10.43
CA LEU A 150 5.84 -6.26 -9.36
C LEU A 150 5.87 -4.75 -9.60
N LEU A 151 6.11 -4.29 -10.84
CA LEU A 151 6.07 -2.86 -11.16
C LEU A 151 4.70 -2.27 -10.90
N ASP A 152 3.64 -2.95 -11.32
CA ASP A 152 2.26 -2.52 -11.08
C ASP A 152 1.97 -2.41 -9.58
N ALA A 153 2.35 -3.42 -8.80
CA ALA A 153 2.19 -3.40 -7.33
C ALA A 153 2.94 -2.23 -6.67
N LEU A 154 4.13 -1.88 -7.16
CA LEU A 154 4.91 -0.75 -6.64
C LEU A 154 4.29 0.59 -7.02
N VAL A 155 3.77 0.72 -8.24
CA VAL A 155 3.07 1.94 -8.71
C VAL A 155 1.77 2.14 -7.93
N ASP A 156 0.97 1.10 -7.78
CA ASP A 156 -0.28 1.15 -7.01
C ASP A 156 -0.02 1.53 -5.54
N TRP A 157 1.06 1.02 -4.97
CA TRP A 157 1.47 1.38 -3.63
C TRP A 157 1.82 2.86 -3.51
N ILE A 158 2.63 3.41 -4.42
CA ILE A 158 2.97 4.84 -4.44
C ILE A 158 1.70 5.68 -4.52
N ASN A 159 0.81 5.37 -5.44
CA ASN A 159 -0.43 6.11 -5.62
C ASN A 159 -1.30 6.05 -4.36
N THR A 160 -1.42 4.89 -3.75
CA THR A 160 -2.16 4.72 -2.50
C THR A 160 -1.54 5.50 -1.35
N GLN A 161 -0.21 5.48 -1.22
CA GLN A 161 0.48 6.25 -0.18
C GLN A 161 0.29 7.76 -0.36
N ARG A 162 0.38 8.27 -1.59
CA ARG A 162 0.12 9.69 -1.90
C ARG A 162 -1.30 10.08 -1.51
N GLN A 163 -2.30 9.27 -1.86
CA GLN A 163 -3.70 9.50 -1.48
C GLN A 163 -3.89 9.51 0.04
N GLN A 164 -3.33 8.53 0.74
CA GLN A 164 -3.39 8.45 2.20
C GLN A 164 -2.76 9.68 2.85
N TYR A 165 -1.59 10.13 2.38
CA TYR A 165 -0.93 11.32 2.89
C TYR A 165 -1.75 12.58 2.70
N ALA A 166 -2.31 12.78 1.51
CA ALA A 166 -3.13 13.95 1.22
C ALA A 166 -4.37 14.01 2.11
N LEU A 167 -5.09 12.89 2.23
CA LEU A 167 -6.29 12.80 3.08
C LEU A 167 -5.95 12.95 4.56
N LEU A 168 -4.86 12.35 5.03
CA LEU A 168 -4.42 12.46 6.42
C LEU A 168 -4.00 13.90 6.75
N ALA A 169 -3.24 14.55 5.89
CA ALA A 169 -2.84 15.94 6.07
C ALA A 169 -4.05 16.87 6.15
N ALA A 170 -5.04 16.66 5.28
CA ALA A 170 -6.29 17.41 5.30
C ALA A 170 -7.10 17.15 6.58
N SER A 171 -7.17 15.90 7.04
CA SER A 171 -7.83 15.52 8.30
C SER A 171 -7.22 16.25 9.49
N ILE A 172 -5.89 16.25 9.60
CA ILE A 172 -5.16 16.95 10.65
C ILE A 172 -5.42 18.47 10.57
N ALA A 173 -5.36 19.06 9.36
CA ALA A 173 -5.60 20.48 9.17
C ALA A 173 -7.05 20.89 9.55
N MET A 174 -8.02 20.02 9.25
CA MET A 174 -9.42 20.24 9.64
C MET A 174 -9.60 20.19 11.17
N GLU A 175 -8.99 19.22 11.85
CA GLU A 175 -9.00 19.13 13.31
C GLU A 175 -8.35 20.35 13.98
N GLN A 176 -7.32 20.91 13.35
CA GLN A 176 -6.62 22.11 13.85
C GLN A 176 -7.36 23.43 13.50
N GLY A 177 -8.53 23.34 12.87
CA GLY A 177 -9.32 24.54 12.47
C GLY A 177 -8.74 25.28 11.26
N ALA A 178 -7.71 24.77 10.61
CA ALA A 178 -7.06 25.43 9.46
C ALA A 178 -7.91 25.38 8.17
N LEU A 179 -8.87 24.48 8.09
CA LEU A 179 -9.79 24.33 6.96
C LEU A 179 -11.16 25.00 7.17
N THR A 180 -11.40 25.59 8.32
CA THR A 180 -12.56 26.47 8.52
C THR A 180 -12.30 27.77 7.76
N GLY A 181 -12.79 27.83 6.53
CA GLY A 181 -12.77 29.04 5.72
C GLY A 181 -13.44 30.21 6.44
N PRO A 182 -13.16 31.46 6.02
CA PRO A 182 -13.85 32.61 6.59
C PRO A 182 -15.36 32.44 6.39
N GLN A 183 -16.11 32.55 7.51
CA GLN A 183 -17.56 32.69 7.51
C GLN A 183 -17.97 33.98 6.79
#